data_c37ee10dd0ca0b311c362bce50e0ae60
#
_entry.id   c37ee10dd0ca0b311c362bce50e0ae60
#
_cell.length_a   1.000
_cell.length_b   1.000
_cell.length_c   1.000
_cell.angle_alpha   90.00
_cell.angle_beta   90.00
_cell.angle_gamma   90.00
#
_symmetry.space_group_name_H-M   'P 1'
#
loop_
_entity.id
_entity.type
_entity.pdbx_description
1 polymer ?
#
loop_
_entity_poly.entity_id
_entity_poly.type
_entity_poly.pdbx_seq_one_letter_code
_entity_poly.pdbx_strand_id
1 'polypeptide(L)'
;MMKLLTLNNVMLLFLLTIISFPVLHGFGQIQTDTGEGVFLVNTYPYSFKDENGFTVVLGEIFNNHNFPITDIKILVNFYGDVSDEPIDSVTGSTILSSVREQENSPFLLKSSFPNSSISRVSVTILGFDSSSNKPTSLLIQTNSLEISDSLDFSGQITNTGNDDATNIKIHLVSNDIFAPPRIVNISSITLDNPLSPGESQVFSINGILNSKSVAHYVIAESDNYLSETEIIDDNKITSLNKIISINQVTAINIKQDESIVYSPIRIGGQILMQEFTPIPLEESYTFYVQIKDAESGLVEFISSHSSVLYENLPENPTIIWLPEKEGLFFIETYLWNKNNVVLSSPGEILLIHVSTA
;
A
#
# COMPACT_ATOMS: atom_id res chain seq x y z
N MET A 1 17.43 -45.76 52.14
CA MET A 1 17.08 -44.46 52.74
C MET A 1 17.68 -43.37 51.88
N MET A 2 17.01 -42.91 50.86
CA MET A 2 17.50 -41.90 49.93
C MET A 2 16.41 -40.87 49.66
N LYS A 3 16.75 -39.62 49.91
CA LYS A 3 15.85 -38.46 50.08
C LYS A 3 15.14 -38.09 48.81
N LEU A 4 13.79 -38.06 48.87
CA LEU A 4 12.95 -37.21 48.04
C LEU A 4 13.11 -35.75 48.45
N LEU A 5 13.73 -34.95 47.64
CA LEU A 5 13.65 -33.48 47.67
C LEU A 5 14.30 -32.96 46.40
N THR A 6 13.50 -32.52 45.44
CA THR A 6 13.79 -31.44 44.48
C THR A 6 12.82 -31.42 43.28
N LEU A 7 11.52 -31.50 43.54
CA LEU A 7 10.55 -31.32 42.43
C LEU A 7 9.69 -30.06 42.57
N ASN A 8 9.77 -29.34 43.68
CA ASN A 8 8.90 -28.17 43.92
C ASN A 8 9.51 -26.81 43.57
N ASN A 9 10.81 -26.74 43.25
CA ASN A 9 11.44 -25.44 42.96
C ASN A 9 11.59 -25.12 41.46
N VAL A 10 11.28 -26.05 40.58
CA VAL A 10 11.32 -25.79 39.13
C VAL A 10 9.98 -25.30 38.58
N MET A 11 8.89 -25.58 39.29
CA MET A 11 7.53 -25.14 38.89
C MET A 11 7.22 -23.69 39.27
N LEU A 12 8.00 -23.08 40.16
CA LEU A 12 7.80 -21.70 40.60
C LEU A 12 8.55 -20.67 39.72
N LEU A 13 9.54 -21.13 38.92
CA LEU A 13 10.29 -20.26 38.04
C LEU A 13 9.66 -20.09 36.64
N PHE A 14 8.67 -20.92 36.31
CA PHE A 14 7.97 -20.84 35.01
C PHE A 14 6.71 -19.97 35.05
N LEU A 15 6.30 -19.51 36.22
CA LEU A 15 5.09 -18.69 36.39
C LEU A 15 5.35 -17.18 36.48
N LEU A 16 6.62 -16.74 36.39
CA LEU A 16 6.98 -15.32 36.54
C LEU A 16 7.49 -14.65 35.24
N THR A 17 7.46 -15.35 34.10
CA THR A 17 7.90 -14.78 32.82
C THR A 17 6.74 -14.47 31.85
N ILE A 18 5.49 -14.46 32.33
CA ILE A 18 4.32 -14.13 31.49
C ILE A 18 3.71 -12.80 31.93
N ILE A 19 4.48 -11.78 32.21
CA ILE A 19 3.90 -10.43 32.35
C ILE A 19 4.93 -9.43 31.90
N SER A 20 4.97 -9.13 30.61
CA SER A 20 5.18 -7.81 30.01
C SER A 20 5.35 -7.91 28.49
N PHE A 21 4.29 -8.32 27.79
CA PHE A 21 4.15 -7.83 26.44
C PHE A 21 3.42 -6.50 26.55
N PRO A 22 3.96 -5.41 25.98
CA PRO A 22 3.19 -4.21 25.81
C PRO A 22 1.99 -4.60 24.94
N VAL A 23 0.78 -4.43 25.47
CA VAL A 23 -0.43 -4.48 24.69
C VAL A 23 -0.30 -3.31 23.71
N LEU A 24 0.14 -3.61 22.51
CA LEU A 24 -0.09 -2.73 21.37
C LEU A 24 -1.61 -2.55 21.33
N HIS A 25 -2.08 -1.38 21.70
CA HIS A 25 -3.43 -0.95 21.43
C HIS A 25 -3.54 -0.82 19.91
N GLY A 26 -3.73 -1.94 19.22
CA GLY A 26 -4.26 -1.95 17.88
C GLY A 26 -5.63 -1.30 17.98
N PHE A 27 -5.82 -0.19 17.32
CA PHE A 27 -7.11 0.46 17.19
C PHE A 27 -8.05 -0.55 16.54
N GLY A 28 -8.88 -1.20 17.35
CA GLY A 28 -9.77 -2.24 16.89
C GLY A 28 -10.87 -1.63 16.02
N GLN A 29 -10.93 -2.04 14.78
CA GLN A 29 -12.12 -1.89 13.97
C GLN A 29 -13.14 -2.90 14.48
N ILE A 30 -14.36 -2.44 14.76
CA ILE A 30 -15.45 -3.32 15.16
C ILE A 30 -16.05 -3.88 13.87
N GLN A 31 -15.79 -5.15 13.59
CA GLN A 31 -16.50 -5.87 12.55
C GLN A 31 -17.84 -6.32 13.09
N THR A 32 -18.94 -5.89 12.49
CA THR A 32 -20.24 -6.52 12.67
C THR A 32 -20.44 -7.48 11.50
N ASP A 33 -20.28 -8.76 11.77
CA ASP A 33 -20.67 -9.82 10.86
C ASP A 33 -22.21 -9.88 10.84
N THR A 34 -22.82 -9.67 9.68
CA THR A 34 -24.28 -9.83 9.53
C THR A 34 -24.72 -11.29 9.46
N GLY A 35 -23.78 -12.22 9.63
CA GLY A 35 -24.09 -13.59 10.10
C GLY A 35 -24.61 -14.56 9.08
N GLU A 36 -24.64 -14.29 7.79
CA GLU A 36 -25.23 -15.23 6.83
C GLU A 36 -24.35 -15.51 5.60
N GLY A 37 -23.13 -16.03 5.85
CA GLY A 37 -22.37 -16.64 4.76
C GLY A 37 -21.66 -15.68 3.80
N VAL A 38 -21.64 -14.36 4.06
CA VAL A 38 -20.84 -13.39 3.34
C VAL A 38 -19.90 -12.69 4.30
N PHE A 39 -18.61 -12.74 4.04
CA PHE A 39 -17.58 -12.27 4.97
C PHE A 39 -16.64 -11.27 4.33
N LEU A 40 -16.08 -10.37 5.14
CA LEU A 40 -14.88 -9.64 4.75
C LEU A 40 -13.68 -10.59 4.80
N VAL A 41 -12.93 -10.69 3.71
CA VAL A 41 -11.70 -11.52 3.63
C VAL A 41 -10.66 -11.02 4.62
N ASN A 42 -10.58 -9.71 4.80
CA ASN A 42 -9.73 -9.06 5.79
C ASN A 42 -10.56 -8.21 6.73
N THR A 43 -10.43 -8.46 8.04
CA THR A 43 -11.02 -7.63 9.10
C THR A 43 -10.48 -6.21 9.11
N TYR A 44 -9.28 -6.01 8.57
CA TYR A 44 -8.60 -4.72 8.49
C TYR A 44 -8.37 -4.35 7.02
N PRO A 45 -9.39 -3.80 6.35
CA PRO A 45 -9.26 -3.38 4.97
C PRO A 45 -8.19 -2.29 4.84
N TYR A 46 -7.57 -2.21 3.68
CA TYR A 46 -6.58 -1.18 3.40
C TYR A 46 -7.27 0.17 3.22
N SER A 47 -6.79 1.18 3.91
CA SER A 47 -7.28 2.55 3.75
C SER A 47 -6.14 3.55 3.65
N PHE A 48 -6.33 4.59 2.84
CA PHE A 48 -5.37 5.66 2.64
C PHE A 48 -6.04 6.96 2.25
N LYS A 49 -5.31 8.07 2.29
CA LYS A 49 -5.75 9.35 1.73
C LYS A 49 -5.28 9.46 0.30
N ASP A 50 -6.20 9.76 -0.63
CA ASP A 50 -5.81 10.09 -1.99
C ASP A 50 -5.22 11.51 -2.07
N GLU A 51 -4.72 11.88 -3.24
CA GLU A 51 -4.11 13.20 -3.52
C GLU A 51 -5.06 14.38 -3.29
N ASN A 52 -6.37 14.15 -3.33
CA ASN A 52 -7.40 15.15 -3.06
C ASN A 52 -7.85 15.16 -1.59
N GLY A 53 -7.25 14.34 -0.73
CA GLY A 53 -7.52 14.27 0.70
C GLY A 53 -8.74 13.44 1.10
N PHE A 54 -9.36 12.72 0.18
CA PHE A 54 -10.42 11.77 0.50
C PHE A 54 -9.84 10.49 1.11
N THR A 55 -10.58 9.86 2.01
CA THR A 55 -10.21 8.54 2.53
C THR A 55 -10.78 7.47 1.62
N VAL A 56 -9.90 6.69 1.01
CA VAL A 56 -10.25 5.52 0.18
C VAL A 56 -10.12 4.27 1.03
N VAL A 57 -11.09 3.37 0.91
CA VAL A 57 -11.11 2.06 1.58
C VAL A 57 -11.22 0.99 0.52
N LEU A 58 -10.27 0.07 0.53
CA LEU A 58 -10.20 -1.10 -0.33
C LEU A 58 -10.37 -2.35 0.51
N GLY A 59 -11.14 -3.28 0.02
CA GLY A 59 -11.32 -4.56 0.67
C GLY A 59 -11.91 -5.60 -0.28
N GLU A 60 -12.20 -6.76 0.27
CA GLU A 60 -12.71 -7.89 -0.46
C GLU A 60 -13.75 -8.63 0.38
N ILE A 61 -14.84 -9.03 -0.24
CA ILE A 61 -15.83 -9.93 0.36
C ILE A 61 -15.67 -11.33 -0.21
N PHE A 62 -16.03 -12.32 0.58
CA PHE A 62 -16.11 -13.73 0.19
C PHE A 62 -17.53 -14.23 0.28
N ASN A 63 -18.03 -14.83 -0.78
CA ASN A 63 -19.34 -15.50 -0.82
C ASN A 63 -19.18 -16.97 -0.39
N ASN A 64 -19.51 -17.30 0.84
CA ASN A 64 -19.47 -18.66 1.36
C ASN A 64 -20.77 -19.46 1.12
N HIS A 65 -21.72 -18.90 0.37
CA HIS A 65 -22.91 -19.63 -0.03
C HIS A 65 -22.61 -20.64 -1.15
N ASN A 66 -23.56 -21.53 -1.37
CA ASN A 66 -23.58 -22.47 -2.51
C ASN A 66 -24.45 -21.95 -3.67
N PHE A 67 -24.64 -20.64 -3.73
CA PHE A 67 -25.35 -19.93 -4.82
C PHE A 67 -24.73 -18.55 -5.04
N PRO A 68 -24.85 -18.00 -6.24
CA PRO A 68 -24.37 -16.65 -6.54
C PRO A 68 -25.18 -15.58 -5.80
N ILE A 69 -24.52 -14.49 -5.46
CA ILE A 69 -25.12 -13.33 -4.80
C ILE A 69 -24.93 -12.06 -5.64
N THR A 70 -25.84 -11.12 -5.47
CA THR A 70 -25.87 -9.80 -6.13
C THR A 70 -26.33 -8.71 -5.17
N ASP A 71 -26.34 -7.46 -5.61
CA ASP A 71 -26.81 -6.29 -4.82
C ASP A 71 -26.19 -6.21 -3.42
N ILE A 72 -24.92 -6.60 -3.33
CA ILE A 72 -24.18 -6.59 -2.07
C ILE A 72 -24.01 -5.15 -1.62
N LYS A 73 -24.55 -4.82 -0.44
CA LYS A 73 -24.48 -3.49 0.14
C LYS A 73 -23.45 -3.45 1.24
N ILE A 74 -22.47 -2.58 1.08
CA ILE A 74 -21.33 -2.38 1.98
C ILE A 74 -21.43 -0.97 2.56
N LEU A 75 -21.46 -0.86 3.88
CA LEU A 75 -21.36 0.39 4.61
C LEU A 75 -19.94 0.58 5.12
N VAL A 76 -19.34 1.72 4.80
CA VAL A 76 -18.08 2.18 5.40
C VAL A 76 -18.35 3.39 6.27
N ASN A 77 -17.99 3.29 7.55
CA ASN A 77 -17.98 4.41 8.47
C ASN A 77 -16.57 4.93 8.67
N PHE A 78 -16.42 6.24 8.69
CA PHE A 78 -15.16 6.95 8.82
C PHE A 78 -15.15 7.70 10.17
N TYR A 79 -14.13 7.50 10.99
CA TYR A 79 -14.04 8.02 12.35
C TYR A 79 -12.80 8.90 12.53
N GLY A 80 -12.88 9.83 13.46
CA GLY A 80 -11.71 10.54 14.00
C GLY A 80 -11.06 9.79 15.16
N ASP A 81 -9.99 10.37 15.70
CA ASP A 81 -9.18 9.75 16.76
C ASP A 81 -9.95 9.58 18.08
N VAL A 82 -10.89 10.46 18.40
CA VAL A 82 -11.44 10.63 19.76
C VAL A 82 -12.91 10.23 19.84
N SER A 83 -13.65 10.14 18.72
CA SER A 83 -15.08 9.90 18.71
C SER A 83 -15.43 8.50 18.23
N ASP A 84 -16.37 7.85 18.90
CA ASP A 84 -16.99 6.61 18.43
C ASP A 84 -18.18 6.88 17.50
N GLU A 85 -18.54 8.14 17.28
CA GLU A 85 -19.50 8.52 16.26
C GLU A 85 -18.79 8.74 14.93
N PRO A 86 -19.30 8.20 13.80
CA PRO A 86 -18.69 8.39 12.50
C PRO A 86 -18.80 9.85 12.05
N ILE A 87 -17.69 10.36 11.51
CA ILE A 87 -17.63 11.69 10.85
C ILE A 87 -18.35 11.66 9.50
N ASP A 88 -18.28 10.51 8.82
CA ASP A 88 -18.86 10.29 7.50
C ASP A 88 -19.25 8.81 7.38
N SER A 89 -20.23 8.53 6.51
CA SER A 89 -20.70 7.17 6.25
C SER A 89 -21.08 7.05 4.78
N VAL A 90 -20.54 6.05 4.10
CA VAL A 90 -20.79 5.81 2.67
C VAL A 90 -21.27 4.38 2.47
N THR A 91 -22.32 4.22 1.69
CA THR A 91 -22.79 2.90 1.24
C THR A 91 -22.45 2.71 -0.24
N GLY A 92 -21.93 1.56 -0.58
CA GLY A 92 -21.64 1.14 -1.94
C GLY A 92 -21.75 -0.36 -2.11
N SER A 93 -21.17 -0.88 -3.18
CA SER A 93 -21.17 -2.31 -3.51
C SER A 93 -19.80 -2.79 -3.95
N THR A 94 -19.68 -4.07 -4.22
CA THR A 94 -18.53 -4.71 -4.84
C THR A 94 -18.30 -4.20 -6.27
N ILE A 95 -17.08 -4.40 -6.81
CA ILE A 95 -16.79 -4.05 -8.21
C ILE A 95 -17.49 -4.99 -9.20
N LEU A 96 -17.69 -6.26 -8.80
CA LEU A 96 -18.50 -7.20 -9.55
C LEU A 96 -19.97 -7.07 -9.10
N SER A 97 -20.88 -7.05 -10.05
CA SER A 97 -22.31 -6.99 -9.77
C SER A 97 -22.87 -8.33 -9.29
N SER A 98 -22.20 -9.43 -9.65
CA SER A 98 -22.53 -10.79 -9.21
C SER A 98 -21.27 -11.51 -8.72
N VAL A 99 -21.37 -12.17 -7.57
CA VAL A 99 -20.28 -12.97 -6.97
C VAL A 99 -20.72 -14.42 -6.89
N ARG A 100 -20.01 -15.27 -7.60
CA ARG A 100 -20.30 -16.72 -7.64
C ARG A 100 -20.11 -17.37 -6.26
N GLU A 101 -20.61 -18.59 -6.14
CA GLU A 101 -20.37 -19.42 -4.96
C GLU A 101 -18.87 -19.64 -4.72
N GLN A 102 -18.45 -19.54 -3.47
CA GLN A 102 -17.06 -19.75 -3.02
C GLN A 102 -16.03 -18.82 -3.69
N GLU A 103 -16.46 -17.66 -4.15
CA GLU A 103 -15.59 -16.65 -4.77
C GLU A 103 -15.58 -15.34 -4.02
N ASN A 104 -14.59 -14.52 -4.37
CA ASN A 104 -14.35 -13.22 -3.81
C ASN A 104 -14.79 -12.10 -4.78
N SER A 105 -15.12 -10.96 -4.23
CA SER A 105 -15.23 -9.72 -5.02
C SER A 105 -14.62 -8.55 -4.27
N PRO A 106 -13.73 -7.80 -4.92
CA PRO A 106 -13.20 -6.55 -4.40
C PRO A 106 -14.27 -5.47 -4.27
N PHE A 107 -13.99 -4.49 -3.39
CA PHE A 107 -14.70 -3.22 -3.34
C PHE A 107 -13.75 -2.05 -3.13
N LEU A 108 -14.16 -0.89 -3.61
CA LEU A 108 -13.52 0.40 -3.39
C LEU A 108 -14.58 1.40 -2.99
N LEU A 109 -14.47 1.96 -1.79
CA LEU A 109 -15.36 3.03 -1.32
C LEU A 109 -14.54 4.22 -0.86
N LYS A 110 -15.09 5.41 -1.02
CA LYS A 110 -14.41 6.67 -0.78
C LYS A 110 -15.28 7.56 0.09
N SER A 111 -14.70 8.28 1.05
CA SER A 111 -15.42 9.25 1.88
C SER A 111 -16.13 10.30 1.00
N SER A 112 -17.25 10.82 1.50
CA SER A 112 -18.08 11.79 0.74
C SER A 112 -17.37 13.13 0.53
N PHE A 113 -16.40 13.47 1.38
CA PHE A 113 -15.64 14.71 1.33
C PHE A 113 -14.20 14.49 1.86
N PRO A 114 -13.25 15.34 1.43
CA PRO A 114 -11.89 15.29 1.95
C PRO A 114 -11.88 15.74 3.41
N ASN A 115 -11.26 14.95 4.28
CA ASN A 115 -11.17 15.28 5.69
C ASN A 115 -9.91 14.64 6.32
N SER A 116 -8.96 15.48 6.75
CA SER A 116 -7.72 15.04 7.38
C SER A 116 -7.92 14.39 8.76
N SER A 117 -9.05 14.68 9.43
CA SER A 117 -9.35 14.15 10.77
C SER A 117 -9.85 12.70 10.75
N ILE A 118 -10.13 12.12 9.59
CA ILE A 118 -10.45 10.69 9.49
C ILE A 118 -9.19 9.89 9.69
N SER A 119 -9.16 9.05 10.74
CA SER A 119 -8.02 8.21 11.14
C SER A 119 -8.35 6.73 11.19
N ARG A 120 -9.64 6.38 11.34
CA ARG A 120 -10.13 4.99 11.45
C ARG A 120 -11.29 4.78 10.50
N VAL A 121 -11.46 3.52 10.07
CA VAL A 121 -12.59 3.10 9.26
C VAL A 121 -13.18 1.80 9.82
N SER A 122 -14.48 1.59 9.65
CA SER A 122 -15.12 0.30 9.82
C SER A 122 -15.90 -0.07 8.57
N VAL A 123 -15.99 -1.36 8.29
CA VAL A 123 -16.74 -1.89 7.14
C VAL A 123 -17.77 -2.89 7.65
N THR A 124 -18.99 -2.74 7.16
CA THR A 124 -20.13 -3.62 7.51
C THR A 124 -20.86 -4.04 6.24
N ILE A 125 -21.12 -5.32 6.09
CA ILE A 125 -21.99 -5.84 5.02
C ILE A 125 -23.43 -5.69 5.49
N LEU A 126 -24.22 -4.87 4.79
CA LEU A 126 -25.62 -4.60 5.17
C LEU A 126 -26.60 -5.67 4.66
N GLY A 127 -26.25 -6.33 3.54
CA GLY A 127 -27.08 -7.36 2.93
C GLY A 127 -26.71 -7.62 1.49
N PHE A 128 -27.37 -8.60 0.92
CA PHE A 128 -27.21 -9.04 -0.48
C PHE A 128 -28.49 -9.75 -0.92
N ASP A 129 -28.66 -9.94 -2.23
CA ASP A 129 -29.73 -10.75 -2.81
C ASP A 129 -29.14 -12.02 -3.48
N SER A 130 -29.92 -13.09 -3.57
CA SER A 130 -29.55 -14.25 -4.38
C SER A 130 -29.67 -13.94 -5.87
N SER A 131 -28.76 -14.47 -6.67
CA SER A 131 -28.71 -14.25 -8.11
C SER A 131 -28.77 -15.54 -8.91
N SER A 132 -29.11 -15.44 -10.19
CA SER A 132 -28.81 -16.48 -11.15
C SER A 132 -27.33 -16.48 -11.50
N ASN A 133 -26.76 -17.64 -11.79
CA ASN A 133 -25.36 -17.74 -12.17
C ASN A 133 -25.11 -17.01 -13.50
N LYS A 134 -24.13 -16.09 -13.52
CA LYS A 134 -23.55 -15.55 -14.75
C LYS A 134 -22.51 -16.55 -15.28
N PRO A 135 -22.64 -17.02 -16.55
CA PRO A 135 -21.65 -17.95 -17.11
C PRO A 135 -20.26 -17.31 -17.20
N THR A 136 -19.24 -18.14 -16.99
CA THR A 136 -17.83 -17.77 -17.21
C THR A 136 -17.50 -17.88 -18.69
N SER A 137 -17.73 -16.79 -19.43
CA SER A 137 -17.57 -16.75 -20.89
C SER A 137 -16.75 -15.56 -21.37
N LEU A 138 -16.06 -14.88 -20.46
CA LEU A 138 -15.02 -13.90 -20.80
C LEU A 138 -13.66 -14.55 -20.51
N LEU A 139 -12.87 -14.75 -21.56
CA LEU A 139 -11.50 -15.27 -21.43
C LEU A 139 -10.51 -14.11 -21.47
N ILE A 140 -9.75 -13.93 -20.39
CA ILE A 140 -8.68 -12.94 -20.32
C ILE A 140 -7.34 -13.64 -20.58
N GLN A 141 -6.49 -13.02 -21.38
CA GLN A 141 -5.12 -13.44 -21.62
C GLN A 141 -4.20 -12.27 -21.32
N THR A 142 -3.34 -12.43 -20.35
CA THR A 142 -2.33 -11.45 -19.97
C THR A 142 -1.21 -11.42 -21.00
N ASN A 143 -0.90 -10.24 -21.55
CA ASN A 143 0.26 -10.02 -22.39
C ASN A 143 1.47 -9.60 -21.54
N SER A 144 1.36 -8.48 -20.83
CA SER A 144 2.41 -7.94 -19.97
C SER A 144 1.85 -7.06 -18.86
N LEU A 145 2.60 -6.98 -17.77
CA LEU A 145 2.46 -5.97 -16.73
C LEU A 145 3.81 -5.28 -16.55
N GLU A 146 3.89 -4.01 -16.88
CA GLU A 146 5.07 -3.19 -16.62
C GLU A 146 4.86 -2.41 -15.33
N ILE A 147 5.83 -2.53 -14.42
CA ILE A 147 5.85 -1.83 -13.12
C ILE A 147 6.99 -0.83 -13.15
N SER A 148 6.62 0.46 -13.14
CA SER A 148 7.54 1.59 -13.03
C SER A 148 7.05 2.55 -11.94
N ASP A 149 6.85 3.81 -12.26
CA ASP A 149 6.11 4.78 -11.42
C ASP A 149 4.60 4.57 -11.50
N SER A 150 4.16 3.76 -12.47
CA SER A 150 2.79 3.35 -12.73
C SER A 150 2.72 1.83 -12.93
N LEU A 151 1.50 1.32 -13.00
CA LEU A 151 1.18 -0.02 -13.46
C LEU A 151 0.63 0.09 -14.87
N ASP A 152 1.36 -0.43 -15.86
CA ASP A 152 0.94 -0.47 -17.25
C ASP A 152 0.66 -1.92 -17.66
N PHE A 153 -0.61 -2.29 -17.57
CA PHE A 153 -1.09 -3.63 -17.89
C PHE A 153 -1.62 -3.70 -19.31
N SER A 154 -1.27 -4.74 -20.04
CA SER A 154 -1.86 -5.06 -21.33
C SER A 154 -2.35 -6.49 -21.38
N GLY A 155 -3.48 -6.70 -22.05
CA GLY A 155 -4.10 -7.99 -22.20
C GLY A 155 -5.04 -8.06 -23.40
N GLN A 156 -5.58 -9.24 -23.61
CA GLN A 156 -6.64 -9.51 -24.58
C GLN A 156 -7.82 -10.14 -23.86
N ILE A 157 -9.02 -9.70 -24.19
CA ILE A 157 -10.27 -10.33 -23.74
C ILE A 157 -11.02 -10.91 -24.92
N THR A 158 -11.57 -12.11 -24.76
CA THR A 158 -12.33 -12.84 -25.77
C THR A 158 -13.70 -13.19 -25.20
N ASN A 159 -14.76 -12.92 -25.97
CA ASN A 159 -16.08 -13.46 -25.67
C ASN A 159 -16.20 -14.89 -26.19
N THR A 160 -16.19 -15.86 -25.28
CA THR A 160 -16.38 -17.29 -25.59
C THR A 160 -17.82 -17.75 -25.43
N GLY A 161 -18.74 -16.83 -25.11
CA GLY A 161 -20.17 -17.09 -24.95
C GLY A 161 -20.91 -17.16 -26.28
N ASN A 162 -22.21 -17.33 -26.18
CA ASN A 162 -23.09 -17.45 -27.35
C ASN A 162 -23.79 -16.16 -27.74
N ASP A 163 -23.80 -15.17 -26.85
CA ASP A 163 -24.44 -13.85 -27.04
C ASP A 163 -23.39 -12.73 -26.95
N ASP A 164 -23.71 -11.55 -27.44
CA ASP A 164 -22.85 -10.39 -27.36
C ASP A 164 -22.57 -10.03 -25.90
N ALA A 165 -21.32 -9.85 -25.53
CA ALA A 165 -20.92 -9.34 -24.23
C ALA A 165 -20.96 -7.81 -24.25
N THR A 166 -21.84 -7.21 -23.45
CA THR A 166 -22.06 -5.75 -23.38
C THR A 166 -21.57 -5.18 -22.04
N ASN A 167 -21.22 -3.90 -22.05
CA ASN A 167 -20.75 -3.19 -20.85
C ASN A 167 -19.60 -3.89 -20.12
N ILE A 168 -18.61 -4.35 -20.88
CA ILE A 168 -17.49 -5.12 -20.35
C ILE A 168 -16.61 -4.19 -19.50
N LYS A 169 -16.47 -4.51 -18.21
CA LYS A 169 -15.56 -3.87 -17.28
C LYS A 169 -14.44 -4.82 -16.94
N ILE A 170 -13.21 -4.33 -16.95
CA ILE A 170 -12.01 -5.09 -16.65
C ILE A 170 -11.30 -4.40 -15.49
N HIS A 171 -10.94 -5.17 -14.48
CA HIS A 171 -10.32 -4.70 -13.25
C HIS A 171 -8.96 -5.36 -13.05
N LEU A 172 -7.91 -4.56 -12.93
CA LEU A 172 -6.59 -4.97 -12.43
C LEU A 172 -6.58 -4.72 -10.92
N VAL A 173 -6.36 -5.77 -10.17
CA VAL A 173 -6.34 -5.74 -8.70
C VAL A 173 -4.95 -6.09 -8.21
N SER A 174 -4.46 -5.35 -7.22
CA SER A 174 -3.15 -5.59 -6.62
C SER A 174 -3.28 -5.85 -5.13
N ASN A 175 -2.54 -6.83 -4.64
CA ASN A 175 -2.53 -7.28 -3.26
C ASN A 175 -1.19 -7.02 -2.59
N ASP A 176 -1.20 -6.88 -1.26
CA ASP A 176 -0.01 -6.81 -0.42
C ASP A 176 0.45 -8.20 0.07
N ILE A 177 1.53 -8.19 0.88
CA ILE A 177 2.20 -9.41 1.39
C ILE A 177 1.47 -10.05 2.59
N PHE A 178 0.41 -9.47 3.12
CA PHE A 178 -0.25 -10.02 4.32
C PHE A 178 -0.93 -11.37 4.05
N ALA A 179 -1.26 -12.08 5.09
CA ALA A 179 -2.00 -13.34 5.03
C ALA A 179 -3.24 -13.25 5.97
N PRO A 180 -4.46 -13.20 5.43
CA PRO A 180 -4.81 -13.16 4.00
C PRO A 180 -4.35 -11.84 3.34
N PRO A 181 -4.05 -11.84 2.02
CA PRO A 181 -3.61 -10.65 1.30
C PRO A 181 -4.69 -9.56 1.33
N ARG A 182 -4.29 -8.29 1.48
CA ARG A 182 -5.21 -7.18 1.39
C ARG A 182 -5.14 -6.54 0.01
N ILE A 183 -6.27 -6.12 -0.51
CA ILE A 183 -6.30 -5.32 -1.73
C ILE A 183 -5.75 -3.93 -1.42
N VAL A 184 -4.74 -3.51 -2.18
CA VAL A 184 -4.06 -2.22 -2.03
C VAL A 184 -4.20 -1.31 -3.24
N ASN A 185 -4.66 -1.86 -4.37
CA ASN A 185 -5.00 -1.08 -5.56
C ASN A 185 -6.06 -1.78 -6.41
N ILE A 186 -6.92 -1.00 -7.04
CA ILE A 186 -7.87 -1.43 -8.08
C ILE A 186 -7.84 -0.38 -9.19
N SER A 187 -7.49 -0.80 -10.39
CA SER A 187 -7.55 0.01 -11.60
C SER A 187 -8.52 -0.63 -12.58
N SER A 188 -9.36 0.17 -13.23
CA SER A 188 -10.46 -0.35 -14.03
C SER A 188 -10.62 0.38 -15.35
N ILE A 189 -11.02 -0.36 -16.36
CA ILE A 189 -11.49 0.20 -17.65
C ILE A 189 -12.86 -0.39 -18.01
N THR A 190 -13.57 0.33 -18.86
CA THR A 190 -14.76 -0.18 -19.54
C THR A 190 -14.46 -0.19 -21.04
N LEU A 191 -14.79 -1.28 -21.72
CA LEU A 191 -14.68 -1.32 -23.17
C LEU A 191 -15.82 -0.56 -23.82
N ASP A 192 -15.50 0.24 -24.84
CA ASP A 192 -16.48 1.08 -25.53
C ASP A 192 -17.47 0.28 -26.40
N ASN A 193 -17.03 -0.88 -26.89
CA ASN A 193 -17.83 -1.71 -27.80
C ASN A 193 -18.14 -3.07 -27.19
N PRO A 194 -19.33 -3.63 -27.49
CA PRO A 194 -19.63 -5.02 -27.17
C PRO A 194 -18.72 -5.96 -27.97
N LEU A 195 -18.50 -7.15 -27.44
CA LEU A 195 -17.82 -8.24 -28.14
C LEU A 195 -18.82 -9.31 -28.58
N SER A 196 -18.88 -9.57 -29.89
CA SER A 196 -19.68 -10.67 -30.41
C SER A 196 -19.07 -12.04 -30.07
N PRO A 197 -19.83 -13.15 -30.14
CA PRO A 197 -19.33 -14.48 -29.91
C PRO A 197 -18.07 -14.80 -30.72
N GLY A 198 -17.01 -15.19 -30.04
CA GLY A 198 -15.68 -15.48 -30.63
C GLY A 198 -14.83 -14.25 -30.90
N GLU A 199 -15.35 -13.05 -30.72
CA GLU A 199 -14.58 -11.82 -30.91
C GLU A 199 -13.60 -11.56 -29.76
N SER A 200 -12.45 -10.98 -30.10
CA SER A 200 -11.41 -10.62 -29.16
C SER A 200 -11.01 -9.15 -29.31
N GLN A 201 -10.69 -8.49 -28.19
CA GLN A 201 -10.19 -7.13 -28.17
C GLN A 201 -8.97 -7.03 -27.25
N VAL A 202 -7.93 -6.33 -27.73
CA VAL A 202 -6.79 -5.94 -26.90
C VAL A 202 -7.18 -4.73 -26.07
N PHE A 203 -6.73 -4.69 -24.83
CA PHE A 203 -6.97 -3.59 -23.90
C PHE A 203 -5.71 -3.28 -23.10
N SER A 204 -5.67 -2.08 -22.53
CA SER A 204 -4.64 -1.68 -21.58
C SER A 204 -5.26 -0.95 -20.39
N ILE A 205 -4.67 -1.16 -19.22
CA ILE A 205 -5.03 -0.48 -17.96
C ILE A 205 -3.80 0.22 -17.44
N ASN A 206 -3.88 1.56 -17.32
CA ASN A 206 -2.86 2.34 -16.64
C ASN A 206 -3.34 2.62 -15.23
N GLY A 207 -2.57 2.19 -14.25
CA GLY A 207 -2.89 2.30 -12.83
C GLY A 207 -1.82 3.05 -12.05
N ILE A 208 -2.21 3.56 -10.90
CA ILE A 208 -1.26 4.13 -9.95
C ILE A 208 -0.56 2.97 -9.23
N LEU A 209 0.77 3.00 -9.17
CA LEU A 209 1.52 2.03 -8.38
C LEU A 209 1.32 2.31 -6.88
N ASN A 210 0.87 1.31 -6.15
CA ASN A 210 0.97 1.30 -4.69
C ASN A 210 2.24 0.53 -4.31
N SER A 211 3.14 1.14 -3.55
CA SER A 211 4.41 0.54 -3.13
C SER A 211 4.28 -0.75 -2.31
N LYS A 212 3.07 -1.08 -1.85
CA LYS A 212 2.77 -2.33 -1.13
C LYS A 212 2.29 -3.45 -2.05
N SER A 213 2.10 -3.17 -3.34
CA SER A 213 1.65 -4.17 -4.33
C SER A 213 2.72 -5.21 -4.58
N VAL A 214 2.41 -6.49 -4.34
CA VAL A 214 3.34 -7.62 -4.56
C VAL A 214 2.75 -8.72 -5.43
N ALA A 215 1.43 -8.78 -5.58
CA ALA A 215 0.74 -9.74 -6.42
C ALA A 215 -0.40 -9.04 -7.18
N HIS A 216 -0.68 -9.53 -8.38
CA HIS A 216 -1.64 -8.90 -9.27
C HIS A 216 -2.53 -9.95 -9.93
N TYR A 217 -3.80 -9.60 -10.11
CA TYR A 217 -4.72 -10.40 -10.88
C TYR A 217 -5.69 -9.53 -11.67
N VAL A 218 -6.31 -10.11 -12.67
CA VAL A 218 -7.31 -9.44 -13.52
C VAL A 218 -8.62 -10.22 -13.47
N ILE A 219 -9.71 -9.49 -13.44
CA ILE A 219 -11.06 -10.01 -13.49
C ILE A 219 -11.93 -9.13 -14.37
N ALA A 220 -12.88 -9.70 -15.08
CA ALA A 220 -13.79 -8.95 -15.93
C ALA A 220 -15.25 -9.39 -15.73
N GLU A 221 -16.14 -8.46 -15.96
CA GLU A 221 -17.58 -8.64 -15.95
C GLU A 221 -18.23 -7.90 -17.11
N SER A 222 -19.24 -8.51 -17.73
CA SER A 222 -20.19 -7.87 -18.64
C SER A 222 -21.60 -7.97 -18.07
N ASP A 223 -22.59 -7.46 -18.78
CA ASP A 223 -24.00 -7.59 -18.34
C ASP A 223 -24.41 -9.06 -18.17
N ASN A 224 -23.89 -9.96 -19.00
CA ASN A 224 -24.32 -11.36 -19.07
C ASN A 224 -23.23 -12.39 -18.75
N TYR A 225 -21.95 -12.01 -18.69
CA TYR A 225 -20.82 -12.92 -18.50
C TYR A 225 -19.84 -12.44 -17.43
N LEU A 226 -19.11 -13.40 -16.84
CA LEU A 226 -17.93 -13.18 -15.98
C LEU A 226 -16.69 -13.79 -16.62
N SER A 227 -15.52 -13.36 -16.20
CA SER A 227 -14.27 -14.10 -16.39
C SER A 227 -13.96 -14.98 -15.18
N GLU A 228 -13.03 -15.94 -15.34
CA GLU A 228 -12.25 -16.44 -14.21
C GLU A 228 -11.30 -15.34 -13.73
N THR A 229 -10.81 -15.48 -12.49
CA THR A 229 -9.72 -14.65 -11.99
C THR A 229 -8.42 -15.07 -12.64
N GLU A 230 -7.81 -14.19 -13.42
CA GLU A 230 -6.52 -14.42 -14.07
C GLU A 230 -5.40 -13.86 -13.21
N ILE A 231 -4.62 -14.74 -12.57
CA ILE A 231 -3.43 -14.35 -11.81
C ILE A 231 -2.31 -14.01 -12.78
N ILE A 232 -1.67 -12.87 -12.60
CA ILE A 232 -0.57 -12.46 -13.46
C ILE A 232 0.72 -13.14 -13.00
N ASP A 233 1.23 -14.04 -13.85
CA ASP A 233 2.48 -14.76 -13.60
C ASP A 233 3.68 -13.84 -13.58
N ASP A 234 4.68 -14.11 -12.74
CA ASP A 234 5.92 -13.34 -12.62
C ASP A 234 6.66 -13.18 -13.95
N ASN A 235 6.55 -14.18 -14.86
CA ASN A 235 7.17 -14.12 -16.20
C ASN A 235 6.50 -13.12 -17.15
N LYS A 236 5.33 -12.58 -16.79
CA LYS A 236 4.61 -11.54 -17.52
C LYS A 236 4.87 -10.16 -16.91
N ILE A 237 5.51 -10.11 -15.76
CA ILE A 237 5.81 -8.88 -15.04
C ILE A 237 7.19 -8.40 -15.46
N THR A 238 7.25 -7.23 -16.06
CA THR A 238 8.51 -6.51 -16.28
C THR A 238 8.57 -5.40 -15.26
N SER A 239 9.34 -5.61 -14.21
CA SER A 239 9.71 -4.52 -13.30
C SER A 239 10.88 -3.78 -13.93
N LEU A 240 10.72 -2.50 -14.14
CA LEU A 240 11.86 -1.62 -14.38
C LEU A 240 12.58 -1.50 -13.03
N ASN A 241 13.52 -2.38 -12.78
CA ASN A 241 14.27 -2.42 -11.54
C ASN A 241 15.21 -1.21 -11.46
N LYS A 242 14.65 -0.07 -11.09
CA LYS A 242 15.46 1.04 -10.61
C LYS A 242 15.89 0.69 -9.20
N ILE A 243 17.19 0.51 -9.01
CA ILE A 243 17.75 0.45 -7.68
C ILE A 243 18.29 1.82 -7.34
N ILE A 244 17.55 2.58 -6.54
CA ILE A 244 18.01 3.86 -6.03
C ILE A 244 18.43 3.68 -4.58
N SER A 245 19.64 4.11 -4.25
CA SER A 245 20.19 3.97 -2.91
C SER A 245 20.85 5.27 -2.43
N ILE A 246 20.76 5.52 -1.12
CA ILE A 246 21.59 6.48 -0.42
C ILE A 246 22.76 5.68 0.16
N ASN A 247 23.90 5.74 -0.53
CA ASN A 247 25.05 4.88 -0.21
C ASN A 247 25.90 5.42 0.93
N GLN A 248 25.97 6.73 1.09
CA GLN A 248 26.78 7.37 2.11
C GLN A 248 26.07 8.61 2.62
N VAL A 249 25.97 8.72 3.94
CA VAL A 249 25.52 9.94 4.62
C VAL A 249 26.68 10.56 5.35
N THR A 250 26.83 11.87 5.25
CA THR A 250 27.91 12.63 5.88
C THR A 250 27.35 13.84 6.62
N ALA A 251 27.97 14.14 7.75
CA ALA A 251 27.73 15.38 8.48
C ALA A 251 29.09 16.01 8.83
N ILE A 252 29.42 17.11 8.21
CA ILE A 252 30.74 17.73 8.30
C ILE A 252 30.56 19.17 8.77
N ASN A 253 31.24 19.52 9.86
CA ASN A 253 31.35 20.93 10.26
C ASN A 253 32.20 21.70 9.22
N ILE A 254 31.67 22.80 8.73
CA ILE A 254 32.32 23.56 7.66
C ILE A 254 33.53 24.39 8.19
N LYS A 255 33.53 24.71 9.46
CA LYS A 255 34.54 25.64 10.03
C LYS A 255 35.54 25.00 10.99
N GLN A 256 35.18 23.87 11.61
CA GLN A 256 35.98 23.25 12.70
C GLN A 256 35.82 21.73 12.67
N ASP A 257 36.73 20.98 13.28
CA ASP A 257 36.66 19.53 13.41
C ASP A 257 35.60 19.07 14.42
N GLU A 258 35.09 19.99 15.27
CA GLU A 258 34.04 19.71 16.25
C GLU A 258 32.73 20.42 15.89
N SER A 259 31.61 19.76 16.15
CA SER A 259 30.28 20.35 15.95
C SER A 259 29.95 21.27 17.12
N ILE A 260 29.88 22.58 16.86
CA ILE A 260 29.66 23.61 17.86
C ILE A 260 28.35 24.34 17.55
N VAL A 261 27.62 24.78 18.58
CA VAL A 261 26.44 25.66 18.47
C VAL A 261 26.75 26.89 17.61
N TYR A 262 25.83 27.24 16.70
CA TYR A 262 25.97 28.32 15.72
C TYR A 262 27.11 28.10 14.69
N SER A 263 27.65 26.90 14.59
CA SER A 263 28.57 26.54 13.51
C SER A 263 27.85 25.70 12.46
N PRO A 264 27.92 26.06 11.16
CA PRO A 264 27.16 25.38 10.13
C PRO A 264 27.72 23.97 9.86
N ILE A 265 26.84 23.00 9.88
CA ILE A 265 27.11 21.61 9.57
C ILE A 265 26.53 21.31 8.19
N ARG A 266 27.37 20.80 7.29
CA ARG A 266 26.95 20.31 5.98
C ARG A 266 26.56 18.85 6.10
N ILE A 267 25.32 18.56 5.79
CA ILE A 267 24.79 17.20 5.74
C ILE A 267 24.62 16.83 4.26
N GLY A 268 25.16 15.71 3.87
CA GLY A 268 25.11 15.24 2.49
C GLY A 268 24.81 13.76 2.42
N GLY A 269 24.40 13.34 1.22
CA GLY A 269 24.23 11.93 0.89
C GLY A 269 24.81 11.67 -0.51
N GLN A 270 25.43 10.51 -0.73
CA GLN A 270 25.71 10.05 -2.07
C GLN A 270 24.53 9.18 -2.54
N ILE A 271 23.86 9.63 -3.59
CA ILE A 271 22.73 8.94 -4.18
C ILE A 271 23.17 8.32 -5.50
N LEU A 272 22.82 7.08 -5.72
CA LEU A 272 23.08 6.37 -6.96
C LEU A 272 21.79 5.71 -7.44
N MET A 273 21.49 5.90 -8.71
CA MET A 273 20.48 5.14 -9.43
C MET A 273 21.17 4.13 -10.35
N GLN A 274 20.90 2.85 -10.11
CA GLN A 274 21.31 1.76 -10.98
C GLN A 274 20.09 1.27 -11.75
N GLU A 275 20.22 1.15 -13.04
CA GLU A 275 19.17 0.65 -13.91
C GLU A 275 19.74 -0.42 -14.84
N PHE A 276 18.87 -1.36 -15.22
CA PHE A 276 19.23 -2.51 -16.07
C PHE A 276 18.47 -2.48 -17.41
N THR A 277 18.00 -1.30 -17.82
CA THR A 277 17.31 -1.15 -19.11
C THR A 277 18.21 -0.53 -20.19
N PRO A 278 17.95 -0.82 -21.48
CA PRO A 278 18.76 -0.28 -22.58
C PRO A 278 18.52 1.20 -22.89
N ILE A 279 17.58 1.86 -22.20
CA ILE A 279 17.24 3.28 -22.40
C ILE A 279 17.67 4.05 -21.16
N PRO A 280 18.59 5.03 -21.25
CA PRO A 280 18.95 5.86 -20.10
C PRO A 280 17.73 6.60 -19.57
N LEU A 281 17.42 6.39 -18.30
CA LEU A 281 16.32 7.07 -17.62
C LEU A 281 16.86 8.17 -16.71
N GLU A 282 16.01 9.16 -16.51
CA GLU A 282 16.20 10.20 -15.51
C GLU A 282 15.06 10.10 -14.48
N GLU A 283 15.37 10.35 -13.22
CA GLU A 283 14.39 10.33 -12.12
C GLU A 283 14.46 11.62 -11.32
N SER A 284 13.35 12.34 -11.25
CA SER A 284 13.24 13.52 -10.38
C SER A 284 13.16 13.10 -8.93
N TYR A 285 14.01 13.66 -8.08
CA TYR A 285 14.04 13.32 -6.66
C TYR A 285 14.02 14.55 -5.75
N THR A 286 13.62 14.31 -4.52
CA THR A 286 13.78 15.23 -3.40
C THR A 286 14.48 14.51 -2.26
N PHE A 287 15.68 14.98 -1.92
CA PHE A 287 16.47 14.51 -0.78
C PHE A 287 16.05 15.30 0.45
N TYR A 288 15.51 14.64 1.45
CA TYR A 288 15.11 15.21 2.74
C TYR A 288 16.13 14.89 3.80
N VAL A 289 16.41 15.89 4.64
CA VAL A 289 17.16 15.73 5.88
C VAL A 289 16.24 16.11 7.02
N GLN A 290 16.10 15.22 7.99
CA GLN A 290 15.39 15.43 9.25
C GLN A 290 16.37 15.27 10.41
N ILE A 291 16.39 16.23 11.33
CA ILE A 291 17.24 16.19 12.51
C ILE A 291 16.34 16.18 13.74
N LYS A 292 16.58 15.20 14.60
CA LYS A 292 15.84 14.99 15.85
C LYS A 292 16.77 15.11 17.03
N ASP A 293 16.33 15.79 18.05
CA ASP A 293 16.94 15.75 19.37
C ASP A 293 16.86 14.32 19.93
N ALA A 294 17.98 13.74 20.30
CA ALA A 294 18.07 12.34 20.71
C ALA A 294 17.44 12.08 22.09
N GLU A 295 17.32 13.09 22.94
CA GLU A 295 16.73 12.98 24.27
C GLU A 295 15.21 13.07 24.22
N SER A 296 14.70 14.08 23.53
CA SER A 296 13.26 14.37 23.45
C SER A 296 12.55 13.66 22.29
N GLY A 297 13.28 13.26 21.25
CA GLY A 297 12.74 12.75 20.00
C GLY A 297 12.07 13.81 19.13
N LEU A 298 12.11 15.07 19.51
CA LEU A 298 11.50 16.18 18.77
C LEU A 298 12.31 16.50 17.52
N VAL A 299 11.60 16.85 16.46
CA VAL A 299 12.22 17.32 15.22
C VAL A 299 12.67 18.76 15.40
N GLU A 300 13.97 19.00 15.25
CA GLU A 300 14.61 20.32 15.37
C GLU A 300 14.78 21.00 14.01
N PHE A 301 14.93 20.19 12.96
CA PHE A 301 15.19 20.72 11.63
C PHE A 301 14.68 19.76 10.57
N ILE A 302 14.05 20.31 9.53
CA ILE A 302 13.72 19.61 8.28
C ILE A 302 14.09 20.53 7.13
N SER A 303 14.77 19.97 6.15
CA SER A 303 15.04 20.66 4.89
C SER A 303 15.15 19.67 3.75
N SER A 304 15.09 20.16 2.52
CA SER A 304 15.13 19.33 1.32
C SER A 304 15.92 19.98 0.18
N HIS A 305 16.41 19.14 -0.71
CA HIS A 305 17.04 19.50 -1.96
C HIS A 305 16.44 18.65 -3.09
N SER A 306 15.95 19.30 -4.16
CA SER A 306 15.37 18.61 -5.31
C SER A 306 16.28 18.71 -6.51
N SER A 307 16.45 17.60 -7.25
CA SER A 307 17.25 17.51 -8.46
C SER A 307 16.79 16.32 -9.31
N VAL A 308 17.59 15.91 -10.28
CA VAL A 308 17.34 14.78 -11.17
C VAL A 308 18.51 13.79 -11.05
N LEU A 309 18.17 12.52 -10.87
CA LEU A 309 19.14 11.42 -10.94
C LEU A 309 19.28 10.97 -12.39
N TYR A 310 20.49 10.66 -12.77
CA TYR A 310 20.82 10.02 -14.03
C TYR A 310 21.42 8.65 -13.77
N GLU A 311 21.13 7.71 -14.65
CA GLU A 311 21.61 6.34 -14.54
C GLU A 311 23.13 6.28 -14.36
N ASN A 312 23.58 5.50 -13.34
CA ASN A 312 24.99 5.25 -13.02
C ASN A 312 25.84 6.51 -12.74
N LEU A 313 25.22 7.68 -12.59
CA LEU A 313 25.88 8.91 -12.16
C LEU A 313 25.53 9.22 -10.70
N PRO A 314 26.52 9.23 -9.80
CA PRO A 314 26.26 9.57 -8.41
C PRO A 314 25.94 11.05 -8.24
N GLU A 315 24.85 11.35 -7.55
CA GLU A 315 24.48 12.68 -7.10
C GLU A 315 24.86 12.87 -5.64
N ASN A 316 25.28 14.08 -5.27
CA ASN A 316 25.75 14.39 -3.92
C ASN A 316 25.03 15.64 -3.37
N PRO A 317 23.70 15.56 -3.11
CA PRO A 317 22.97 16.66 -2.53
C PRO A 317 23.51 17.01 -1.15
N THR A 318 23.46 18.29 -0.83
CA THR A 318 23.89 18.78 0.47
C THR A 318 22.90 19.80 1.04
N ILE A 319 22.72 19.76 2.36
CA ILE A 319 21.89 20.68 3.14
C ILE A 319 22.75 21.23 4.27
N ILE A 320 22.58 22.50 4.59
CA ILE A 320 23.29 23.15 5.69
C ILE A 320 22.34 23.30 6.87
N TRP A 321 22.74 22.77 8.01
CA TRP A 321 22.08 22.95 9.29
C TRP A 321 22.93 23.82 10.21
N LEU A 322 22.26 24.75 10.90
CA LEU A 322 22.86 25.59 11.93
C LEU A 322 22.25 25.21 13.29
N PRO A 323 22.94 24.42 14.12
CA PRO A 323 22.41 24.00 15.41
C PRO A 323 22.31 25.22 16.35
N GLU A 324 21.17 25.38 17.01
CA GLU A 324 20.90 26.50 17.93
C GLU A 324 21.12 26.13 19.40
N LYS A 325 21.28 24.86 19.72
CA LYS A 325 21.52 24.33 21.06
C LYS A 325 22.54 23.19 21.06
N GLU A 326 23.17 23.00 22.22
CA GLU A 326 23.97 21.81 22.47
C GLU A 326 23.11 20.57 22.66
N GLY A 327 23.67 19.39 22.45
CA GLY A 327 23.01 18.11 22.65
C GLY A 327 23.44 17.04 21.66
N LEU A 328 22.73 15.92 21.72
CA LEU A 328 22.89 14.79 20.84
C LEU A 328 21.76 14.76 19.84
N PHE A 329 22.07 14.56 18.56
CA PHE A 329 21.07 14.66 17.50
C PHE A 329 21.18 13.47 16.53
N PHE A 330 20.03 12.90 16.17
CA PHE A 330 19.92 11.96 15.06
C PHE A 330 19.71 12.72 13.76
N ILE A 331 20.49 12.36 12.74
CA ILE A 331 20.31 12.84 11.37
C ILE A 331 19.76 11.67 10.55
N GLU A 332 18.59 11.85 9.99
CA GLU A 332 17.89 10.91 9.13
C GLU A 332 17.77 11.49 7.74
N THR A 333 17.97 10.66 6.71
CA THR A 333 17.88 11.09 5.31
C THR A 333 16.91 10.21 4.55
N TYR A 334 16.13 10.83 3.65
CA TYR A 334 15.11 10.17 2.87
C TYR A 334 15.15 10.64 1.42
N LEU A 335 14.71 9.80 0.52
CA LEU A 335 14.64 10.11 -0.91
C LEU A 335 13.24 9.82 -1.43
N TRP A 336 12.58 10.83 -1.96
CA TRP A 336 11.23 10.75 -2.48
C TRP A 336 11.18 11.30 -3.90
N ASN A 337 10.22 10.83 -4.70
CA ASN A 337 9.96 11.42 -6.01
C ASN A 337 9.04 12.66 -5.90
N LYS A 338 8.78 13.30 -7.03
CA LYS A 338 7.87 14.47 -7.12
C LYS A 338 6.43 14.20 -6.66
N ASN A 339 6.02 12.93 -6.61
CA ASN A 339 4.68 12.50 -6.18
C ASN A 339 4.66 12.06 -4.70
N ASN A 340 5.70 12.37 -3.92
CA ASN A 340 5.90 11.96 -2.54
C ASN A 340 5.95 10.43 -2.34
N VAL A 341 6.38 9.69 -3.35
CA VAL A 341 6.65 8.25 -3.25
C VAL A 341 8.10 8.05 -2.84
N VAL A 342 8.32 7.14 -1.90
CA VAL A 342 9.67 6.78 -1.44
C VAL A 342 10.44 6.09 -2.56
N LEU A 343 11.61 6.61 -2.91
CA LEU A 343 12.49 6.07 -3.96
C LEU A 343 13.52 5.07 -3.45
N SER A 344 13.86 5.14 -2.16
CA SER A 344 14.89 4.26 -1.55
C SER A 344 14.59 4.01 -0.08
N SER A 345 15.23 3.00 0.49
CA SER A 345 15.37 2.92 1.95
C SER A 345 16.02 4.18 2.49
N PRO A 346 15.71 4.60 3.74
CA PRO A 346 16.42 5.68 4.39
C PRO A 346 17.93 5.44 4.39
N GLY A 347 18.70 6.53 4.33
CA GLY A 347 20.14 6.44 4.50
C GLY A 347 20.54 6.03 5.92
N GLU A 348 21.83 5.77 6.12
CA GLU A 348 22.37 5.49 7.44
C GLU A 348 22.06 6.64 8.40
N ILE A 349 21.57 6.31 9.59
CA ILE A 349 21.29 7.29 10.64
C ILE A 349 22.61 7.71 11.28
N LEU A 350 22.93 9.00 11.22
CA LEU A 350 24.08 9.55 11.91
C LEU A 350 23.66 10.09 13.28
N LEU A 351 24.53 9.89 14.27
CA LEU A 351 24.43 10.48 15.59
C LEU A 351 25.56 11.48 15.75
N ILE A 352 25.22 12.74 16.00
CA ILE A 352 26.22 13.78 16.21
C ILE A 352 26.02 14.46 17.56
N HIS A 353 27.12 14.86 18.16
CA HIS A 353 27.15 15.65 19.38
C HIS A 353 27.50 17.11 19.03
N VAL A 354 26.66 18.05 19.46
CA VAL A 354 26.90 19.49 19.35
C VAL A 354 27.25 20.02 20.72
N SER A 355 28.40 20.66 20.85
CA SER A 355 28.89 21.28 22.10
C SER A 355 28.77 22.78 22.07
N THR A 356 28.80 23.40 23.22
CA THR A 356 29.05 24.85 23.36
C THR A 356 30.53 25.14 23.09
N ALA A 357 30.83 26.36 22.55
CA ALA A 357 32.19 26.79 22.26
C ALA A 357 33.01 27.00 23.51
#